data_35e011332d8c7a8854392f9b84e91fac
#
_entry.id   35e011332d8c7a8854392f9b84e91fac
#
_cell.length_a   1.000
_cell.length_b   1.000
_cell.length_c   1.000
_cell.angle_alpha   90.00
_cell.angle_beta   90.00
_cell.angle_gamma   90.00
#
_symmetry.space_group_name_H-M   'P 1'
#
loop_
_entity.id
_entity.type
_entity.pdbx_description
1 polymer ?
#
loop_
_entity_poly.entity_id
_entity_poly.type
_entity_poly.pdbx_seq_one_letter_code
_entity_poly.pdbx_strand_id
1 'polypeptide(L)'
;MRALQFFYYLCRLNLKNVKLESMIHFLEQNFVGLVTITSTIYLMLAIILLLFKTPDTKVYKTFRRSKSLMAGGMLLISLNIWIWIASFTGTWTEYNNWVPCFDIILFYLMGICFSFSLSSLLDPHYISRKRCKVIAVKFVMTAFFALIAMTDALKDYQIPLLLIALLGLLEMLIGHIYYFNRCYLRSNALFENYFSNDKNHFIRWLKVSHWLFYGMLILGVISIRTGALINWLVQFYVVAMNLYILINIINYASEYETLMKANCDEEKTEEEGEVAEKEKNGEISPKKAYIEKLRPRVAEWIQEKSYLEEQFTIDDLSARLYTNKTYLSTFIKEEFGMNFSNWITSLRLKEAKKMMSEHPDARLKDIAYNVGFSSLPYFSSVFAKSEGVTPSVWMKERSRNKEG
;
A
#
# COMPACT_ATOMS: atom_id res chain seq x y z
N MET A 1 -3.19 -5.77 35.20
CA MET A 1 -2.83 -4.72 36.15
C MET A 1 -1.47 -4.94 36.84
N ARG A 2 -1.16 -6.11 37.44
CA ARG A 2 0.15 -6.37 38.09
C ARG A 2 1.37 -6.35 37.17
N ALA A 3 1.27 -6.80 35.91
CA ALA A 3 2.40 -6.79 34.96
C ALA A 3 2.78 -5.37 34.50
N LEU A 4 1.81 -4.46 34.35
CA LEU A 4 2.05 -3.04 34.00
C LEU A 4 2.63 -2.25 35.19
N GLN A 5 2.21 -2.59 36.42
CA GLN A 5 2.84 -2.05 37.65
C GLN A 5 4.28 -2.57 37.77
N PHE A 6 4.55 -3.82 37.45
CA PHE A 6 5.88 -4.39 37.47
C PHE A 6 6.81 -3.74 36.43
N PHE A 7 6.30 -3.46 35.20
CA PHE A 7 7.06 -2.73 34.16
C PHE A 7 7.33 -1.28 34.57
N TYR A 8 6.33 -0.61 35.17
CA TYR A 8 6.50 0.74 35.74
C TYR A 8 7.52 0.73 36.91
N TYR A 9 7.50 -0.30 37.76
CA TYR A 9 8.45 -0.48 38.84
C TYR A 9 9.86 -0.81 38.36
N LEU A 10 10.02 -1.64 37.32
CA LEU A 10 11.29 -1.94 36.64
C LEU A 10 11.89 -0.69 35.98
N CYS A 11 11.10 0.12 35.30
CA CYS A 11 11.53 1.42 34.78
C CYS A 11 11.98 2.36 35.92
N ARG A 12 11.31 2.35 37.06
CA ARG A 12 11.64 3.21 38.22
C ARG A 12 12.87 2.71 38.99
N LEU A 13 13.09 1.41 39.08
CA LEU A 13 14.26 0.81 39.79
C LEU A 13 15.59 0.97 39.04
N ASN A 14 15.55 1.04 37.70
CA ASN A 14 16.77 1.24 36.89
C ASN A 14 17.13 2.72 36.65
N LEU A 15 16.35 3.68 37.18
CA LEU A 15 16.46 5.12 36.93
C LEU A 15 17.16 5.89 38.07
N LYS A 16 18.13 5.31 38.74
CA LYS A 16 18.99 6.07 39.70
C LYS A 16 19.99 7.02 39.02
N ASN A 17 19.88 7.30 37.72
CA ASN A 17 20.70 8.28 37.03
C ASN A 17 20.04 9.65 37.00
N VAL A 18 20.56 10.61 37.77
CA VAL A 18 20.14 12.02 37.81
C VAL A 18 19.98 12.64 36.41
N LYS A 19 20.76 12.18 35.41
CA LYS A 19 20.66 12.62 34.01
C LYS A 19 19.35 12.15 33.33
N LEU A 20 18.81 10.99 33.67
CA LEU A 20 17.59 10.48 33.06
C LEU A 20 16.34 11.12 33.66
N GLU A 21 16.33 11.40 34.96
CA GLU A 21 15.25 12.15 35.61
C GLU A 21 15.15 13.57 35.06
N SER A 22 16.29 14.26 34.90
CA SER A 22 16.32 15.59 34.31
C SER A 22 15.84 15.60 32.85
N MET A 23 16.17 14.55 32.07
CA MET A 23 15.68 14.39 30.69
C MET A 23 14.16 14.16 30.65
N ILE A 24 13.62 13.29 31.50
CA ILE A 24 12.17 13.04 31.57
C ILE A 24 11.43 14.32 31.93
N HIS A 25 11.91 15.04 32.93
CA HIS A 25 11.32 16.33 33.34
C HIS A 25 11.34 17.37 32.20
N PHE A 26 12.46 17.47 31.45
CA PHE A 26 12.55 18.30 30.26
C PHE A 26 11.51 17.89 29.19
N LEU A 27 11.35 16.59 28.93
CA LEU A 27 10.38 16.09 27.96
C LEU A 27 8.93 16.38 28.37
N GLU A 28 8.62 16.28 29.66
CA GLU A 28 7.30 16.62 30.19
C GLU A 28 7.00 18.11 30.07
N GLN A 29 7.93 18.96 30.46
CA GLN A 29 7.76 20.43 30.36
C GLN A 29 7.58 20.93 28.93
N ASN A 30 8.24 20.29 27.96
CA ASN A 30 8.20 20.73 26.56
C ASN A 30 7.18 19.96 25.70
N PHE A 31 6.38 19.06 26.31
CA PHE A 31 5.48 18.19 25.53
C PHE A 31 4.41 18.99 24.77
N VAL A 32 3.76 19.97 25.39
CA VAL A 32 2.76 20.83 24.75
C VAL A 32 3.35 21.56 23.55
N GLY A 33 4.58 22.06 23.69
CA GLY A 33 5.33 22.68 22.57
C GLY A 33 5.56 21.70 21.41
N LEU A 34 5.97 20.46 21.73
CA LEU A 34 6.18 19.42 20.70
C LEU A 34 4.88 19.12 19.94
N VAL A 35 3.77 18.84 20.66
CA VAL A 35 2.52 18.47 19.97
C VAL A 35 1.93 19.64 19.19
N THR A 36 2.16 20.88 19.62
CA THR A 36 1.79 22.09 18.84
C THR A 36 2.57 22.16 17.54
N ILE A 37 3.89 21.95 17.59
CA ILE A 37 4.76 21.93 16.40
C ILE A 37 4.34 20.78 15.46
N THR A 38 4.17 19.58 15.97
CA THR A 38 3.79 18.42 15.13
C THR A 38 2.41 18.59 14.52
N SER A 39 1.43 19.15 15.25
CA SER A 39 0.12 19.49 14.70
C SER A 39 0.21 20.50 13.56
N THR A 40 1.06 21.53 13.70
CA THR A 40 1.30 22.51 12.64
C THR A 40 1.95 21.84 11.41
N ILE A 41 2.88 20.90 11.62
CA ILE A 41 3.46 20.11 10.51
C ILE A 41 2.38 19.31 9.77
N TYR A 42 1.46 18.62 10.47
CA TYR A 42 0.38 17.89 9.81
C TYR A 42 -0.54 18.80 9.00
N LEU A 43 -0.85 19.98 9.52
CA LEU A 43 -1.60 21.01 8.78
C LEU A 43 -0.87 21.43 7.52
N MET A 44 0.43 21.73 7.61
CA MET A 44 1.25 22.09 6.44
C MET A 44 1.32 20.97 5.40
N LEU A 45 1.52 19.71 5.83
CA LEU A 45 1.56 18.55 4.92
C LEU A 45 0.22 18.36 4.21
N ALA A 46 -0.89 18.55 4.91
CA ALA A 46 -2.23 18.50 4.31
C ALA A 46 -2.42 19.60 3.24
N ILE A 47 -1.99 20.84 3.54
CA ILE A 47 -2.05 21.97 2.60
C ILE A 47 -1.18 21.68 1.37
N ILE A 48 0.06 21.23 1.55
CA ILE A 48 0.95 20.86 0.44
C ILE A 48 0.28 19.80 -0.46
N LEU A 49 -0.31 18.77 0.14
CA LEU A 49 -1.00 17.72 -0.60
C LEU A 49 -2.23 18.24 -1.34
N LEU A 50 -3.00 19.17 -0.77
CA LEU A 50 -4.14 19.80 -1.44
C LEU A 50 -3.72 20.68 -2.61
N LEU A 51 -2.64 21.46 -2.44
CA LEU A 51 -2.10 22.37 -3.46
C LEU A 51 -1.35 21.64 -4.58
N PHE A 52 -0.91 20.40 -4.34
CA PHE A 52 -0.23 19.60 -5.36
C PHE A 52 -1.10 19.40 -6.59
N LYS A 53 -0.68 19.95 -7.74
CA LYS A 53 -1.42 19.91 -8.99
C LYS A 53 -1.21 18.56 -9.70
N THR A 54 -2.27 18.01 -10.24
CA THR A 54 -2.27 16.80 -11.06
C THR A 54 -2.97 17.09 -12.38
N PRO A 55 -2.68 16.34 -13.46
CA PRO A 55 -3.35 16.53 -14.75
C PRO A 55 -4.87 16.49 -14.61
N ASP A 56 -5.56 17.35 -15.38
CA ASP A 56 -7.03 17.40 -15.35
C ASP A 56 -7.65 16.45 -16.37
N THR A 57 -7.32 15.17 -16.27
CA THR A 57 -7.89 14.09 -17.07
C THR A 57 -8.87 13.26 -16.26
N LYS A 58 -9.73 12.48 -16.95
CA LYS A 58 -10.69 11.59 -16.29
C LYS A 58 -9.98 10.53 -15.44
N VAL A 59 -8.82 10.04 -15.87
CA VAL A 59 -8.01 9.04 -15.17
C VAL A 59 -7.60 9.56 -13.79
N TYR A 60 -7.15 10.82 -13.69
CA TYR A 60 -6.72 11.42 -12.42
C TYR A 60 -7.88 11.83 -11.49
N LYS A 61 -9.14 11.65 -11.88
CA LYS A 61 -10.28 12.00 -11.01
C LYS A 61 -10.25 11.23 -9.68
N THR A 62 -9.98 9.93 -9.74
CA THR A 62 -9.87 9.08 -8.53
C THR A 62 -8.63 9.44 -7.73
N PHE A 63 -7.49 9.70 -8.37
CA PHE A 63 -6.29 10.18 -7.70
C PHE A 63 -6.52 11.48 -6.94
N ARG A 64 -7.17 12.48 -7.56
CA ARG A 64 -7.53 13.75 -6.90
C ARG A 64 -8.41 13.54 -5.66
N ARG A 65 -9.40 12.65 -5.74
CA ARG A 65 -10.25 12.29 -4.59
C ARG A 65 -9.45 11.61 -3.49
N SER A 66 -8.61 10.64 -3.83
CA SER A 66 -7.73 9.94 -2.91
C SER A 66 -6.79 10.92 -2.18
N LYS A 67 -6.13 11.79 -2.93
CA LYS A 67 -5.28 12.85 -2.40
C LYS A 67 -6.01 13.76 -1.40
N SER A 68 -7.22 14.19 -1.73
CA SER A 68 -8.04 15.05 -0.86
C SER A 68 -8.49 14.31 0.41
N LEU A 69 -8.82 13.02 0.32
CA LEU A 69 -9.13 12.19 1.48
C LEU A 69 -7.91 12.03 2.40
N MET A 70 -6.72 11.80 1.83
CA MET A 70 -5.48 11.71 2.59
C MET A 70 -5.20 13.02 3.34
N ALA A 71 -5.32 14.16 2.66
CA ALA A 71 -5.18 15.47 3.30
C ALA A 71 -6.21 15.68 4.41
N GLY A 72 -7.47 15.26 4.19
CA GLY A 72 -8.51 15.25 5.22
C GLY A 72 -8.13 14.44 6.45
N GLY A 73 -7.53 13.26 6.27
CA GLY A 73 -7.00 12.44 7.36
C GLY A 73 -5.90 13.16 8.16
N MET A 74 -4.97 13.83 7.48
CA MET A 74 -3.91 14.64 8.12
C MET A 74 -4.49 15.84 8.89
N LEU A 75 -5.52 16.50 8.37
CA LEU A 75 -6.24 17.58 9.06
C LEU A 75 -6.94 17.06 10.33
N LEU A 76 -7.53 15.87 10.27
CA LEU A 76 -8.18 15.25 11.42
C LEU A 76 -7.15 14.89 12.52
N ILE A 77 -5.94 14.47 12.17
CA ILE A 77 -4.85 14.25 13.13
C ILE A 77 -4.52 15.58 13.83
N SER A 78 -4.34 16.66 13.05
CA SER A 78 -4.07 17.99 13.60
C SER A 78 -5.19 18.46 14.53
N LEU A 79 -6.45 18.32 14.12
CA LEU A 79 -7.63 18.67 14.92
C LEU A 79 -7.69 17.87 16.24
N ASN A 80 -7.44 16.57 16.19
CA ASN A 80 -7.42 15.73 17.38
C ASN A 80 -6.39 16.21 18.42
N ILE A 81 -5.19 16.59 17.96
CA ILE A 81 -4.15 17.13 18.82
C ILE A 81 -4.59 18.47 19.46
N TRP A 82 -5.23 19.37 18.68
CA TRP A 82 -5.73 20.65 19.23
C TRP A 82 -6.83 20.44 20.27
N ILE A 83 -7.73 19.48 20.06
CA ILE A 83 -8.75 19.10 21.04
C ILE A 83 -8.08 18.58 22.32
N TRP A 84 -7.04 17.73 22.17
CA TRP A 84 -6.29 17.21 23.29
C TRP A 84 -5.58 18.33 24.06
N ILE A 85 -4.90 19.27 23.39
CA ILE A 85 -4.26 20.44 24.02
C ILE A 85 -5.28 21.29 24.79
N ALA A 86 -6.45 21.54 24.19
CA ALA A 86 -7.51 22.32 24.84
C ALA A 86 -8.09 21.64 26.08
N SER A 87 -8.04 20.31 26.15
CA SER A 87 -8.51 19.53 27.31
C SER A 87 -7.45 19.31 28.38
N PHE A 88 -6.20 19.67 28.11
CA PHE A 88 -5.09 19.45 29.02
C PHE A 88 -5.14 20.39 30.22
N THR A 89 -5.27 19.81 31.42
CA THR A 89 -5.42 20.55 32.70
C THR A 89 -4.09 20.74 33.46
N GLY A 90 -2.97 20.40 32.83
CA GLY A 90 -1.63 20.51 33.39
C GLY A 90 -1.11 19.27 34.11
N THR A 91 -1.94 18.24 34.30
CA THR A 91 -1.53 16.94 34.86
C THR A 91 -1.79 15.81 33.86
N TRP A 92 -0.85 14.87 33.73
CA TRP A 92 -0.94 13.73 32.79
C TRP A 92 -2.03 12.72 33.13
N THR A 93 -2.66 12.85 34.30
CA THR A 93 -3.63 11.89 34.83
C THR A 93 -5.06 12.38 34.77
N GLU A 94 -5.29 13.67 34.56
CA GLU A 94 -6.61 14.29 34.55
C GLU A 94 -7.08 14.56 33.12
N TYR A 95 -7.75 13.59 32.53
CA TYR A 95 -8.49 13.78 31.28
C TYR A 95 -9.95 14.10 31.55
N ASN A 96 -10.47 15.08 30.83
CA ASN A 96 -11.91 15.27 30.78
C ASN A 96 -12.59 14.02 30.19
N ASN A 97 -13.66 13.53 30.79
CA ASN A 97 -14.36 12.30 30.39
C ASN A 97 -14.85 12.31 28.92
N TRP A 98 -14.98 13.47 28.30
CA TRP A 98 -15.39 13.59 26.91
C TRP A 98 -14.26 13.33 25.88
N VAL A 99 -12.99 13.44 26.26
CA VAL A 99 -11.84 13.26 25.34
C VAL A 99 -11.84 11.88 24.68
N PRO A 100 -11.96 10.74 25.41
CA PRO A 100 -12.00 9.42 24.79
C PRO A 100 -13.14 9.24 23.78
N CYS A 101 -14.27 9.93 24.00
CA CYS A 101 -15.42 9.88 23.11
C CYS A 101 -15.10 10.55 21.77
N PHE A 102 -14.51 11.75 21.83
CA PHE A 102 -14.05 12.46 20.62
C PHE A 102 -12.93 11.70 19.90
N ASP A 103 -12.00 11.09 20.64
CA ASP A 103 -10.93 10.27 20.06
C ASP A 103 -11.48 9.12 19.22
N ILE A 104 -12.48 8.39 19.73
CA ILE A 104 -13.12 7.30 18.96
C ILE A 104 -13.74 7.82 17.66
N ILE A 105 -14.46 8.94 17.71
CA ILE A 105 -15.11 9.54 16.53
C ILE A 105 -14.07 10.00 15.52
N LEU A 106 -13.04 10.72 15.97
CA LEU A 106 -11.98 11.24 15.08
C LEU A 106 -11.13 10.11 14.49
N PHE A 107 -10.78 9.08 15.28
CA PHE A 107 -10.05 7.91 14.79
C PHE A 107 -10.86 7.12 13.77
N TYR A 108 -12.19 7.04 13.94
CA TYR A 108 -13.05 6.44 12.93
C TYR A 108 -13.03 7.21 11.62
N LEU A 109 -13.15 8.54 11.66
CA LEU A 109 -13.08 9.41 10.48
C LEU A 109 -11.69 9.37 9.82
N MET A 110 -10.61 9.41 10.61
CA MET A 110 -9.25 9.22 10.11
C MET A 110 -9.09 7.87 9.40
N GLY A 111 -9.60 6.79 10.01
CA GLY A 111 -9.60 5.46 9.44
C GLY A 111 -10.29 5.41 8.07
N ILE A 112 -11.46 6.04 7.93
CA ILE A 112 -12.15 6.16 6.64
C ILE A 112 -11.28 6.92 5.63
N CYS A 113 -10.74 8.07 6.01
CA CYS A 113 -9.96 8.93 5.11
C CYS A 113 -8.72 8.19 4.58
N PHE A 114 -7.92 7.59 5.47
CA PHE A 114 -6.72 6.84 5.09
C PHE A 114 -7.06 5.58 4.27
N SER A 115 -8.05 4.79 4.72
CA SER A 115 -8.43 3.56 4.03
C SER A 115 -8.99 3.83 2.65
N PHE A 116 -9.92 4.79 2.52
CA PHE A 116 -10.50 5.14 1.22
C PHE A 116 -9.46 5.73 0.28
N SER A 117 -8.55 6.56 0.81
CA SER A 117 -7.44 7.09 0.03
C SER A 117 -6.57 5.97 -0.52
N LEU A 118 -5.97 5.14 0.33
CA LEU A 118 -5.03 4.09 -0.10
C LEU A 118 -5.69 3.03 -0.98
N SER A 119 -6.91 2.60 -0.63
CA SER A 119 -7.61 1.55 -1.41
C SER A 119 -8.09 2.05 -2.77
N SER A 120 -8.50 3.33 -2.89
CA SER A 120 -8.93 3.89 -4.18
C SER A 120 -7.79 4.13 -5.16
N LEU A 121 -6.54 4.21 -4.68
CA LEU A 121 -5.36 4.23 -5.54
C LEU A 121 -5.05 2.86 -6.16
N LEU A 122 -5.53 1.77 -5.56
CA LEU A 122 -5.43 0.41 -6.07
C LEU A 122 -6.61 0.05 -6.98
N ASP A 123 -7.82 0.40 -6.52
CA ASP A 123 -9.08 0.10 -7.19
C ASP A 123 -9.92 1.38 -7.35
N PRO A 124 -10.06 1.94 -8.58
CA PRO A 124 -10.85 3.15 -8.82
C PRO A 124 -12.32 3.03 -8.39
N HIS A 125 -12.88 1.81 -8.38
CA HIS A 125 -14.27 1.53 -8.02
C HIS A 125 -14.47 1.22 -6.53
N TYR A 126 -13.38 1.30 -5.73
CA TYR A 126 -13.44 1.07 -4.29
C TYR A 126 -14.47 1.94 -3.59
N ILE A 127 -14.56 3.23 -3.95
CA ILE A 127 -15.50 4.19 -3.38
C ILE A 127 -16.85 4.10 -4.11
N SER A 128 -17.70 3.15 -3.72
CA SER A 128 -19.05 2.98 -4.27
C SER A 128 -20.13 3.57 -3.36
N ARG A 129 -21.26 3.99 -3.94
CA ARG A 129 -22.41 4.52 -3.16
C ARG A 129 -22.91 3.54 -2.11
N LYS A 130 -22.92 2.23 -2.42
CA LYS A 130 -23.36 1.18 -1.49
C LYS A 130 -22.40 1.10 -0.29
N ARG A 131 -21.09 1.08 -0.54
CA ARG A 131 -20.07 1.01 0.52
C ARG A 131 -20.09 2.25 1.40
N CYS A 132 -20.18 3.45 0.80
CA CYS A 132 -20.28 4.70 1.55
C CYS A 132 -21.50 4.71 2.47
N LYS A 133 -22.67 4.25 2.01
CA LYS A 133 -23.87 4.16 2.86
C LYS A 133 -23.68 3.23 4.04
N VAL A 134 -23.12 2.03 3.81
CA VAL A 134 -22.87 1.05 4.90
C VAL A 134 -21.92 1.63 5.94
N ILE A 135 -20.82 2.23 5.51
CA ILE A 135 -19.82 2.82 6.43
C ILE A 135 -20.41 4.04 7.16
N ALA A 136 -21.22 4.87 6.49
CA ALA A 136 -21.89 6.01 7.13
C ALA A 136 -22.85 5.55 8.24
N VAL A 137 -23.64 4.49 8.01
CA VAL A 137 -24.53 3.93 9.05
C VAL A 137 -23.70 3.42 10.23
N LYS A 138 -22.63 2.66 10.00
CA LYS A 138 -21.75 2.16 11.06
C LYS A 138 -21.08 3.30 11.84
N PHE A 139 -20.62 4.33 11.15
CA PHE A 139 -20.08 5.53 11.76
C PHE A 139 -21.08 6.22 12.67
N VAL A 140 -22.33 6.46 12.18
CA VAL A 140 -23.38 7.09 12.97
C VAL A 140 -23.69 6.28 14.22
N MET A 141 -23.76 4.95 14.12
CA MET A 141 -23.96 4.07 15.28
C MET A 141 -22.81 4.17 16.28
N THR A 142 -21.56 4.13 15.83
CA THR A 142 -20.38 4.26 16.69
C THR A 142 -20.35 5.63 17.38
N ALA A 143 -20.58 6.71 16.62
CA ALA A 143 -20.62 8.07 17.13
C ALA A 143 -21.76 8.27 18.13
N PHE A 144 -22.93 7.67 17.90
CA PHE A 144 -24.08 7.71 18.80
C PHE A 144 -23.71 7.13 20.17
N PHE A 145 -23.11 5.95 20.24
CA PHE A 145 -22.70 5.35 21.51
C PHE A 145 -21.59 6.16 22.20
N ALA A 146 -20.62 6.69 21.43
CA ALA A 146 -19.58 7.55 21.97
C ALA A 146 -20.13 8.84 22.56
N LEU A 147 -21.09 9.50 21.89
CA LEU A 147 -21.71 10.75 22.34
C LEU A 147 -22.63 10.54 23.56
N ILE A 148 -23.41 9.46 23.59
CA ILE A 148 -24.26 9.15 24.75
C ILE A 148 -23.40 8.85 25.98
N ALA A 149 -22.25 8.24 25.83
CA ALA A 149 -21.30 8.00 26.93
C ALA A 149 -20.80 9.30 27.61
N MET A 150 -20.94 10.46 26.93
CA MET A 150 -20.59 11.76 27.54
C MET A 150 -21.66 12.34 28.43
N THR A 151 -22.90 11.82 28.41
CA THR A 151 -24.02 12.39 29.15
C THR A 151 -23.94 12.02 30.63
N ASP A 152 -24.12 12.99 31.53
CA ASP A 152 -24.13 12.76 32.96
C ASP A 152 -25.27 11.83 33.40
N ALA A 153 -26.38 11.81 32.66
CA ALA A 153 -27.53 10.96 32.92
C ALA A 153 -27.19 9.45 32.81
N LEU A 154 -26.13 9.06 32.09
CA LEU A 154 -25.71 7.68 31.89
C LEU A 154 -24.30 7.41 32.41
N LYS A 155 -23.84 8.17 33.39
CA LYS A 155 -22.49 8.07 33.96
C LYS A 155 -22.15 6.65 34.43
N ASP A 156 -23.09 5.94 35.01
CA ASP A 156 -22.90 4.55 35.47
C ASP A 156 -22.73 3.55 34.33
N TYR A 157 -23.18 3.90 33.10
CA TYR A 157 -23.07 3.10 31.88
C TYR A 157 -21.99 3.59 30.95
N GLN A 158 -21.18 4.60 31.28
CA GLN A 158 -20.17 5.21 30.45
C GLN A 158 -19.17 4.18 29.90
N ILE A 159 -18.65 3.31 30.76
CA ILE A 159 -17.67 2.29 30.34
C ILE A 159 -18.27 1.29 29.33
N PRO A 160 -19.43 0.67 29.59
CA PRO A 160 -20.10 -0.19 28.61
C PRO A 160 -20.36 0.50 27.27
N LEU A 161 -20.83 1.75 27.27
CA LEU A 161 -21.12 2.51 26.05
C LEU A 161 -19.84 2.79 25.25
N LEU A 162 -18.75 3.17 25.90
CA LEU A 162 -17.44 3.34 25.27
C LEU A 162 -16.90 2.03 24.70
N LEU A 163 -17.10 0.90 25.37
CA LEU A 163 -16.71 -0.40 24.86
C LEU A 163 -17.48 -0.77 23.58
N ILE A 164 -18.77 -0.47 23.51
CA ILE A 164 -19.57 -0.67 22.29
C ILE A 164 -19.06 0.22 21.16
N ALA A 165 -18.76 1.49 21.44
CA ALA A 165 -18.19 2.40 20.44
C ALA A 165 -16.80 1.93 19.98
N LEU A 166 -15.96 1.44 20.89
CA LEU A 166 -14.65 0.86 20.58
C LEU A 166 -14.76 -0.40 19.69
N LEU A 167 -15.75 -1.27 19.97
CA LEU A 167 -16.02 -2.42 19.12
C LEU A 167 -16.42 -2.02 17.71
N GLY A 168 -17.20 -0.94 17.55
CA GLY A 168 -17.54 -0.37 16.25
C GLY A 168 -16.31 0.15 15.50
N LEU A 169 -15.37 0.79 16.19
CA LEU A 169 -14.08 1.22 15.62
C LEU A 169 -13.23 0.01 15.21
N LEU A 170 -13.13 -1.01 16.06
CA LEU A 170 -12.36 -2.22 15.75
C LEU A 170 -12.93 -2.99 14.55
N GLU A 171 -14.25 -3.12 14.46
CA GLU A 171 -14.92 -3.74 13.31
C GLU A 171 -14.59 -3.00 12.01
N MET A 172 -14.62 -1.67 12.03
CA MET A 172 -14.22 -0.84 10.89
C MET A 172 -12.75 -1.11 10.49
N LEU A 173 -11.82 -1.14 11.45
CA LEU A 173 -10.40 -1.37 11.20
C LEU A 173 -10.15 -2.77 10.59
N ILE A 174 -10.77 -3.81 11.14
CA ILE A 174 -10.66 -5.18 10.62
C ILE A 174 -11.21 -5.26 9.19
N GLY A 175 -12.36 -4.63 8.95
CA GLY A 175 -12.96 -4.56 7.62
C GLY A 175 -12.03 -3.88 6.61
N HIS A 176 -11.36 -2.79 7.01
CA HIS A 176 -10.40 -2.09 6.15
C HIS A 176 -9.16 -2.94 5.85
N ILE A 177 -8.60 -3.64 6.84
CA ILE A 177 -7.47 -4.57 6.63
C ILE A 177 -7.85 -5.63 5.58
N TYR A 178 -9.01 -6.24 5.74
CA TYR A 178 -9.48 -7.28 4.81
C TYR A 178 -9.63 -6.75 3.38
N TYR A 179 -10.36 -5.63 3.21
CA TYR A 179 -10.62 -5.07 1.88
C TYR A 179 -9.36 -4.52 1.22
N PHE A 180 -8.50 -3.84 1.96
CA PHE A 180 -7.23 -3.34 1.43
C PHE A 180 -6.34 -4.49 0.92
N ASN A 181 -6.16 -5.54 1.72
CA ASN A 181 -5.35 -6.69 1.31
C ASN A 181 -5.93 -7.36 0.07
N ARG A 182 -7.26 -7.47 -0.04
CA ARG A 182 -7.93 -8.01 -1.24
C ARG A 182 -7.65 -7.13 -2.47
N CYS A 183 -7.81 -5.81 -2.36
CA CYS A 183 -7.49 -4.88 -3.45
C CYS A 183 -6.01 -4.96 -3.84
N TYR A 184 -5.11 -5.00 -2.85
CA TYR A 184 -3.67 -5.08 -3.10
C TYR A 184 -3.28 -6.36 -3.84
N LEU A 185 -3.78 -7.53 -3.43
CA LEU A 185 -3.51 -8.79 -4.10
C LEU A 185 -4.06 -8.81 -5.52
N ARG A 186 -5.27 -8.27 -5.74
CA ARG A 186 -5.87 -8.15 -7.08
C ARG A 186 -5.00 -7.25 -7.97
N SER A 187 -4.65 -6.05 -7.53
CA SER A 187 -3.83 -5.12 -8.31
C SER A 187 -2.43 -5.69 -8.60
N ASN A 188 -1.84 -6.41 -7.64
CA ASN A 188 -0.56 -7.09 -7.86
C ASN A 188 -0.65 -8.14 -8.97
N ALA A 189 -1.69 -8.98 -8.93
CA ALA A 189 -1.92 -10.00 -9.97
C ALA A 189 -2.17 -9.37 -11.35
N LEU A 190 -2.91 -8.24 -11.39
CA LEU A 190 -3.14 -7.49 -12.62
C LEU A 190 -1.84 -6.98 -13.24
N PHE A 191 -0.98 -6.36 -12.42
CA PHE A 191 0.29 -5.83 -12.91
C PHE A 191 1.22 -6.93 -13.40
N GLU A 192 1.24 -8.10 -12.75
CA GLU A 192 1.98 -9.28 -13.22
C GLU A 192 1.45 -9.84 -14.54
N ASN A 193 0.17 -9.63 -14.83
CA ASN A 193 -0.42 -10.05 -16.12
C ASN A 193 -0.29 -8.99 -17.21
N TYR A 194 -0.04 -7.74 -16.87
CA TYR A 194 -0.04 -6.63 -17.82
C TYR A 194 1.37 -6.19 -18.23
N PHE A 195 2.29 -6.03 -17.27
CA PHE A 195 3.64 -5.50 -17.50
C PHE A 195 4.68 -6.61 -17.59
N SER A 196 5.65 -6.44 -18.50
CA SER A 196 6.81 -7.34 -18.62
C SER A 196 7.86 -7.16 -17.52
N ASN A 197 7.86 -6.00 -16.86
CA ASN A 197 8.75 -5.66 -15.74
C ASN A 197 7.96 -5.61 -14.44
N ASP A 198 8.66 -5.78 -13.30
CA ASP A 198 8.06 -5.64 -11.97
C ASP A 198 7.65 -4.18 -11.71
N LYS A 199 6.38 -3.89 -11.92
CA LYS A 199 5.75 -2.62 -11.53
C LYS A 199 5.20 -2.65 -10.09
N ASN A 200 5.30 -3.79 -9.39
CA ASN A 200 4.78 -3.94 -8.02
C ASN A 200 5.48 -3.01 -7.02
N HIS A 201 6.72 -2.59 -7.29
CA HIS A 201 7.41 -1.62 -6.47
C HIS A 201 6.66 -0.28 -6.38
N PHE A 202 5.92 0.11 -7.45
CA PHE A 202 5.11 1.34 -7.45
C PHE A 202 3.90 1.28 -6.53
N ILE A 203 3.40 0.10 -6.16
CA ILE A 203 2.28 -0.06 -5.22
C ILE A 203 2.73 -0.53 -3.83
N ARG A 204 3.98 -0.95 -3.67
CA ARG A 204 4.50 -1.47 -2.39
C ARG A 204 4.38 -0.46 -1.26
N TRP A 205 4.59 0.83 -1.56
CA TRP A 205 4.46 1.90 -0.58
C TRP A 205 3.03 2.01 0.00
N LEU A 206 2.00 1.66 -0.78
CA LEU A 206 0.61 1.63 -0.30
C LEU A 206 0.45 0.60 0.81
N LYS A 207 1.04 -0.59 0.63
CA LYS A 207 1.05 -1.64 1.66
C LYS A 207 1.83 -1.19 2.90
N VAL A 208 2.99 -0.57 2.73
CA VAL A 208 3.79 -0.03 3.84
C VAL A 208 3.01 1.06 4.57
N SER A 209 2.42 2.03 3.86
CA SER A 209 1.60 3.10 4.44
C SER A 209 0.41 2.57 5.22
N HIS A 210 -0.24 1.53 4.69
CA HIS A 210 -1.35 0.84 5.36
C HIS A 210 -0.93 0.27 6.73
N TRP A 211 0.17 -0.47 6.79
CA TRP A 211 0.66 -1.01 8.05
C TRP A 211 1.22 0.05 9.00
N LEU A 212 1.86 1.10 8.48
CA LEU A 212 2.29 2.24 9.29
C LEU A 212 1.09 2.94 9.95
N PHE A 213 -0.03 3.08 9.23
CA PHE A 213 -1.25 3.65 9.80
C PHE A 213 -1.78 2.83 10.99
N TYR A 214 -1.83 1.49 10.89
CA TYR A 214 -2.23 0.65 12.03
C TYR A 214 -1.21 0.69 13.17
N GLY A 215 0.07 0.77 12.85
CA GLY A 215 1.12 1.01 13.85
C GLY A 215 0.88 2.30 14.64
N MET A 216 0.47 3.37 13.97
CA MET A 216 0.10 4.63 14.62
C MET A 216 -1.06 4.45 15.62
N LEU A 217 -2.11 3.74 15.23
CA LEU A 217 -3.27 3.49 16.10
C LEU A 217 -2.87 2.68 17.34
N ILE A 218 -2.08 1.63 17.18
CA ILE A 218 -1.58 0.80 18.29
C ILE A 218 -0.71 1.62 19.24
N LEU A 219 0.24 2.38 18.70
CA LEU A 219 1.13 3.24 19.48
C LEU A 219 0.35 4.36 20.18
N GLY A 220 -0.68 4.91 19.52
CA GLY A 220 -1.59 5.88 20.12
C GLY A 220 -2.29 5.33 21.35
N VAL A 221 -2.81 4.10 21.31
CA VAL A 221 -3.43 3.45 22.48
C VAL A 221 -2.41 3.20 23.58
N ILE A 222 -1.20 2.74 23.25
CA ILE A 222 -0.13 2.52 24.23
C ILE A 222 0.26 3.85 24.89
N SER A 223 0.32 4.94 24.13
CA SER A 223 0.75 6.26 24.61
C SER A 223 -0.16 6.87 25.70
N ILE A 224 -1.43 6.47 25.77
CA ILE A 224 -2.41 6.99 26.75
C ILE A 224 -1.96 6.76 28.19
N ARG A 225 -1.23 5.67 28.47
CA ARG A 225 -0.80 5.28 29.82
C ARG A 225 0.70 5.30 30.03
N THR A 226 1.47 5.80 29.04
CA THR A 226 2.93 5.82 29.09
C THR A 226 3.48 7.21 29.35
N GLY A 227 4.74 7.28 29.83
CA GLY A 227 5.40 8.56 30.15
C GLY A 227 5.76 9.39 28.91
N ALA A 228 6.25 10.59 29.15
CA ALA A 228 6.58 11.59 28.12
C ALA A 228 7.47 11.06 27.01
N LEU A 229 8.48 10.24 27.31
CA LEU A 229 9.42 9.70 26.30
C LEU A 229 8.69 8.93 25.20
N ILE A 230 7.75 8.03 25.54
CA ILE A 230 7.01 7.24 24.56
C ILE A 230 6.11 8.16 23.73
N ASN A 231 5.47 9.14 24.35
CA ASN A 231 4.66 10.12 23.65
C ASN A 231 5.48 10.94 22.63
N TRP A 232 6.72 11.34 22.96
CA TRP A 232 7.63 11.98 22.02
C TRP A 232 7.95 11.07 20.84
N LEU A 233 8.26 9.80 21.09
CA LEU A 233 8.55 8.82 20.02
C LEU A 233 7.34 8.62 19.10
N VAL A 234 6.12 8.57 19.67
CA VAL A 234 4.88 8.47 18.88
C VAL A 234 4.72 9.68 17.96
N GLN A 235 4.96 10.91 18.45
CA GLN A 235 4.86 12.11 17.62
C GLN A 235 5.86 12.09 16.46
N PHE A 236 7.12 11.73 16.69
CA PHE A 236 8.11 11.57 15.62
C PHE A 236 7.71 10.50 14.62
N TYR A 237 7.20 9.35 15.09
CA TYR A 237 6.70 8.29 14.23
C TYR A 237 5.59 8.78 13.30
N VAL A 238 4.59 9.49 13.83
CA VAL A 238 3.45 9.99 13.05
C VAL A 238 3.89 11.05 12.04
N VAL A 239 4.83 11.94 12.39
CA VAL A 239 5.43 12.90 11.44
C VAL A 239 6.14 12.16 10.31
N ALA A 240 7.02 11.20 10.65
CA ALA A 240 7.76 10.41 9.65
C ALA A 240 6.83 9.63 8.73
N MET A 241 5.78 9.01 9.28
CA MET A 241 4.74 8.31 8.51
C MET A 241 4.05 9.24 7.50
N ASN A 242 3.61 10.42 7.94
CA ASN A 242 2.91 11.36 7.05
C ASN A 242 3.84 11.95 5.98
N LEU A 243 5.11 12.20 6.29
CA LEU A 243 6.13 12.59 5.30
C LEU A 243 6.37 11.48 4.28
N TYR A 244 6.50 10.23 4.74
CA TYR A 244 6.64 9.08 3.86
C TYR A 244 5.45 8.95 2.90
N ILE A 245 4.23 9.09 3.40
CA ILE A 245 3.01 9.04 2.59
C ILE A 245 2.98 10.19 1.57
N LEU A 246 3.29 11.43 1.98
CA LEU A 246 3.32 12.59 1.10
C LEU A 246 4.30 12.41 -0.07
N ILE A 247 5.54 12.02 0.23
CA ILE A 247 6.58 11.80 -0.78
C ILE A 247 6.13 10.73 -1.79
N ASN A 248 5.60 9.62 -1.29
CA ASN A 248 5.19 8.52 -2.15
C ASN A 248 3.94 8.84 -2.97
N ILE A 249 2.97 9.60 -2.47
CA ILE A 249 1.82 10.06 -3.26
C ILE A 249 2.28 10.94 -4.42
N ILE A 250 3.22 11.86 -4.16
CA ILE A 250 3.76 12.76 -5.21
C ILE A 250 4.48 11.93 -6.29
N ASN A 251 5.34 11.00 -5.89
CA ASN A 251 6.06 10.13 -6.83
C ASN A 251 5.10 9.20 -7.59
N TYR A 252 4.06 8.69 -6.93
CA TYR A 252 3.06 7.83 -7.56
C TYR A 252 2.23 8.53 -8.62
N ALA A 253 2.07 9.86 -8.51
CA ALA A 253 1.32 10.64 -9.47
C ALA A 253 1.88 10.54 -10.90
N SER A 254 3.20 10.44 -11.07
CA SER A 254 3.84 10.32 -12.40
C SER A 254 3.55 8.98 -13.09
N GLU A 255 3.39 7.91 -12.33
CA GLU A 255 3.15 6.56 -12.84
C GLU A 255 1.66 6.17 -12.86
N TYR A 256 0.80 6.98 -12.22
CA TYR A 256 -0.60 6.63 -11.98
C TYR A 256 -1.38 6.32 -13.24
N GLU A 257 -1.18 7.08 -14.32
CA GLU A 257 -1.88 6.87 -15.59
C GLU A 257 -1.49 5.54 -16.23
N THR A 258 -0.20 5.23 -16.23
CA THR A 258 0.34 3.97 -16.76
C THR A 258 -0.22 2.76 -16.02
N LEU A 259 -0.26 2.85 -14.67
CA LEU A 259 -0.78 1.78 -13.83
C LEU A 259 -2.30 1.61 -13.98
N MET A 260 -3.04 2.70 -14.19
CA MET A 260 -4.50 2.64 -14.38
C MET A 260 -4.92 2.08 -15.73
N LYS A 261 -4.06 2.10 -16.76
CA LYS A 261 -4.34 1.39 -18.03
C LYS A 261 -4.56 -0.10 -17.78
N ALA A 262 -3.73 -0.73 -16.96
CA ALA A 262 -3.89 -2.14 -16.59
C ALA A 262 -5.27 -2.44 -15.96
N ASN A 263 -5.80 -1.53 -15.12
CA ASN A 263 -7.10 -1.69 -14.48
C ASN A 263 -8.28 -1.46 -15.44
N CYS A 264 -8.22 -0.44 -16.31
CA CYS A 264 -9.31 -0.10 -17.22
C CYS A 264 -9.54 -1.17 -18.30
N ASP A 265 -8.49 -1.87 -18.66
CA ASP A 265 -8.52 -2.87 -19.72
C ASP A 265 -9.06 -4.23 -19.22
N GLU A 266 -8.93 -4.52 -17.92
CA GLU A 266 -9.56 -5.71 -17.33
C GLU A 266 -11.08 -5.64 -17.36
N GLU A 267 -11.66 -4.46 -17.08
CA GLU A 267 -13.12 -4.27 -17.10
C GLU A 267 -13.72 -4.55 -18.47
N LYS A 268 -13.08 -4.06 -19.54
CA LYS A 268 -13.51 -4.34 -20.92
C LYS A 268 -13.42 -5.84 -21.23
N THR A 269 -12.41 -6.50 -20.72
CA THR A 269 -12.16 -7.91 -20.95
C THR A 269 -13.15 -8.81 -20.19
N GLU A 270 -13.54 -8.44 -18.96
CA GLU A 270 -14.58 -9.14 -18.20
C GLU A 270 -15.96 -8.99 -18.89
N GLU A 271 -16.31 -7.79 -19.38
CA GLU A 271 -17.54 -7.55 -20.11
C GLU A 271 -17.60 -8.35 -21.44
N GLU A 272 -16.52 -8.38 -22.22
CA GLU A 272 -16.43 -9.17 -23.44
C GLU A 272 -16.43 -10.68 -23.17
N GLY A 273 -15.82 -11.12 -22.05
CA GLY A 273 -15.82 -12.52 -21.62
C GLY A 273 -17.19 -13.00 -21.19
N GLU A 274 -17.98 -12.20 -20.45
CA GLU A 274 -19.34 -12.52 -20.03
C GLU A 274 -20.32 -12.57 -21.22
N VAL A 275 -20.13 -11.74 -22.24
CA VAL A 275 -20.92 -11.77 -23.49
C VAL A 275 -20.61 -13.06 -24.27
N ALA A 276 -19.35 -13.45 -24.33
CA ALA A 276 -18.93 -14.67 -25.04
C ALA A 276 -19.34 -15.98 -24.33
N GLU A 277 -19.48 -16.00 -23.00
CA GLU A 277 -19.98 -17.17 -22.25
C GLU A 277 -21.49 -17.35 -22.36
N LYS A 278 -22.25 -16.28 -22.57
CA LYS A 278 -23.71 -16.36 -22.77
C LYS A 278 -24.14 -16.90 -24.15
N GLU A 279 -23.23 -16.93 -25.11
CA GLU A 279 -23.49 -17.44 -26.46
C GLU A 279 -23.16 -18.95 -26.66
N LYS A 280 -22.76 -19.70 -25.62
CA LYS A 280 -22.29 -21.08 -25.78
C LYS A 280 -23.21 -22.14 -25.19
N ASN A 281 -23.95 -22.78 -26.11
CA ASN A 281 -24.32 -24.19 -25.99
C ASN A 281 -23.80 -24.93 -27.22
N GLY A 282 -22.75 -25.75 -27.02
CA GLY A 282 -22.45 -26.98 -27.78
C GLY A 282 -21.77 -26.86 -29.13
N GLU A 283 -20.45 -26.51 -29.15
CA GLU A 283 -19.52 -26.93 -30.20
C GLU A 283 -18.08 -26.73 -29.73
N ILE A 284 -17.08 -27.44 -30.30
CA ILE A 284 -15.65 -27.30 -29.98
C ILE A 284 -15.32 -25.82 -29.89
N SER A 285 -15.02 -25.35 -28.67
CA SER A 285 -14.96 -23.94 -28.32
C SER A 285 -14.13 -23.17 -29.38
N PRO A 286 -14.70 -22.18 -30.11
CA PRO A 286 -13.97 -21.32 -31.06
C PRO A 286 -12.69 -20.75 -30.47
N LYS A 287 -12.68 -20.58 -29.15
CA LYS A 287 -11.54 -20.14 -28.33
C LYS A 287 -10.34 -21.09 -28.44
N LYS A 288 -10.54 -22.42 -28.41
CA LYS A 288 -9.43 -23.40 -28.47
C LYS A 288 -8.76 -23.42 -29.85
N ALA A 289 -9.57 -23.38 -30.91
CA ALA A 289 -9.06 -23.32 -32.28
C ALA A 289 -8.31 -21.99 -32.56
N TYR A 290 -8.75 -20.90 -31.94
CA TYR A 290 -8.07 -19.60 -32.07
C TYR A 290 -6.75 -19.58 -31.29
N ILE A 291 -6.71 -20.15 -30.08
CA ILE A 291 -5.51 -20.28 -29.26
C ILE A 291 -4.42 -21.08 -30.00
N GLU A 292 -4.77 -22.16 -30.70
CA GLU A 292 -3.81 -22.94 -31.49
C GLU A 292 -3.20 -22.13 -32.63
N LYS A 293 -3.93 -21.21 -33.24
CA LYS A 293 -3.40 -20.29 -34.28
C LYS A 293 -2.40 -19.28 -33.74
N LEU A 294 -2.37 -19.02 -32.45
CA LEU A 294 -1.39 -18.14 -31.83
C LEU A 294 -0.01 -18.79 -31.71
N ARG A 295 0.07 -20.10 -31.56
CA ARG A 295 1.33 -20.84 -31.36
C ARG A 295 2.44 -20.50 -32.36
N PRO A 296 2.23 -20.59 -33.69
CA PRO A 296 3.27 -20.24 -34.65
C PRO A 296 3.66 -18.75 -34.62
N ARG A 297 2.68 -17.86 -34.41
CA ARG A 297 2.95 -16.41 -34.32
C ARG A 297 3.77 -16.05 -33.08
N VAL A 298 3.48 -16.66 -31.97
CA VAL A 298 4.25 -16.48 -30.70
C VAL A 298 5.66 -17.05 -30.88
N ALA A 299 5.83 -18.21 -31.56
CA ALA A 299 7.14 -18.79 -31.83
C ALA A 299 8.01 -17.88 -32.72
N GLU A 300 7.42 -17.30 -33.77
CA GLU A 300 8.09 -16.33 -34.64
C GLU A 300 8.51 -15.08 -33.87
N TRP A 301 7.59 -14.50 -33.09
CA TRP A 301 7.88 -13.34 -32.26
C TRP A 301 9.00 -13.58 -31.25
N ILE A 302 9.09 -14.78 -30.65
CA ILE A 302 10.19 -15.15 -29.76
C ILE A 302 11.53 -15.13 -30.51
N GLN A 303 11.55 -15.55 -31.77
CA GLN A 303 12.78 -15.52 -32.63
C GLN A 303 13.22 -14.09 -32.94
N GLU A 304 12.29 -13.15 -33.09
CA GLU A 304 12.58 -11.72 -33.31
C GLU A 304 13.17 -11.04 -32.07
N LYS A 305 13.11 -11.68 -30.91
CA LYS A 305 13.61 -11.15 -29.61
C LYS A 305 13.00 -9.82 -29.17
N SER A 306 11.83 -9.46 -29.65
CA SER A 306 11.15 -8.23 -29.28
C SER A 306 10.78 -8.16 -27.77
N TYR A 307 10.84 -9.29 -27.05
CA TYR A 307 10.69 -9.34 -25.60
C TYR A 307 11.82 -8.65 -24.81
N LEU A 308 12.89 -8.27 -25.47
CA LEU A 308 14.02 -7.53 -24.87
C LEU A 308 13.73 -6.04 -24.71
N GLU A 309 12.66 -5.51 -25.28
CA GLU A 309 12.22 -4.12 -25.09
C GLU A 309 11.88 -3.87 -23.61
N GLU A 310 12.42 -2.80 -23.02
CA GLU A 310 12.35 -2.56 -21.56
C GLU A 310 10.91 -2.41 -21.04
N GLN A 311 10.07 -1.61 -21.70
CA GLN A 311 8.70 -1.30 -21.24
C GLN A 311 7.64 -2.02 -22.08
N PHE A 312 7.81 -3.32 -22.24
CA PHE A 312 6.91 -4.13 -23.03
C PHE A 312 5.68 -4.60 -22.22
N THR A 313 4.50 -4.46 -22.79
CA THR A 313 3.22 -4.83 -22.16
C THR A 313 2.52 -5.95 -22.93
N ILE A 314 1.52 -6.59 -22.30
CA ILE A 314 0.67 -7.58 -22.98
C ILE A 314 -0.14 -6.92 -24.12
N ASP A 315 -0.43 -5.61 -24.02
CA ASP A 315 -1.09 -4.86 -25.09
C ASP A 315 -0.21 -4.77 -26.34
N ASP A 316 1.08 -4.46 -26.14
CA ASP A 316 2.03 -4.39 -27.24
C ASP A 316 2.12 -5.73 -27.95
N LEU A 317 2.17 -6.83 -27.19
CA LEU A 317 2.21 -8.17 -27.74
C LEU A 317 0.89 -8.53 -28.44
N SER A 318 -0.25 -8.23 -27.83
CA SER A 318 -1.54 -8.53 -28.43
C SER A 318 -1.75 -7.79 -29.76
N ALA A 319 -1.32 -6.53 -29.84
CA ALA A 319 -1.36 -5.75 -31.07
C ALA A 319 -0.45 -6.34 -32.15
N ARG A 320 0.79 -6.73 -31.82
CA ARG A 320 1.76 -7.34 -32.77
C ARG A 320 1.27 -8.69 -33.28
N LEU A 321 0.60 -9.48 -32.43
CA LEU A 321 0.07 -10.80 -32.80
C LEU A 321 -1.35 -10.74 -33.39
N TYR A 322 -1.92 -9.54 -33.59
CA TYR A 322 -3.31 -9.34 -34.05
C TYR A 322 -4.32 -10.19 -33.29
N THR A 323 -4.25 -10.11 -31.94
CA THR A 323 -5.10 -10.84 -31.01
C THR A 323 -5.58 -9.92 -29.89
N ASN A 324 -6.43 -10.41 -28.99
CA ASN A 324 -6.79 -9.69 -27.78
C ASN A 324 -6.04 -10.26 -26.56
N LYS A 325 -5.96 -9.46 -25.50
CA LYS A 325 -5.26 -9.81 -24.26
C LYS A 325 -5.78 -11.08 -23.61
N THR A 326 -7.08 -11.31 -23.65
CA THR A 326 -7.72 -12.45 -22.99
C THR A 326 -7.25 -13.76 -23.62
N TYR A 327 -7.26 -13.84 -24.95
CA TYR A 327 -6.77 -15.02 -25.66
C TYR A 327 -5.27 -15.21 -25.44
N LEU A 328 -4.51 -14.11 -25.48
CA LEU A 328 -3.06 -14.17 -25.28
C LEU A 328 -2.69 -14.59 -23.85
N SER A 329 -3.32 -14.00 -22.84
CA SER A 329 -3.10 -14.38 -21.42
C SER A 329 -3.50 -15.83 -21.17
N THR A 330 -4.63 -16.29 -21.76
CA THR A 330 -5.05 -17.68 -21.66
C THR A 330 -4.04 -18.61 -22.33
N PHE A 331 -3.58 -18.26 -23.53
CA PHE A 331 -2.56 -19.03 -24.26
C PHE A 331 -1.26 -19.16 -23.44
N ILE A 332 -0.74 -18.04 -22.90
CA ILE A 332 0.48 -18.06 -22.09
C ILE A 332 0.32 -18.94 -20.87
N LYS A 333 -0.83 -18.88 -20.20
CA LYS A 333 -1.13 -19.70 -19.03
C LYS A 333 -1.26 -21.20 -19.36
N GLU A 334 -1.94 -21.53 -20.46
CA GLU A 334 -2.15 -22.92 -20.90
C GLU A 334 -0.87 -23.55 -21.44
N GLU A 335 -0.08 -22.81 -22.24
CA GLU A 335 1.11 -23.32 -22.90
C GLU A 335 2.35 -23.33 -22.00
N PHE A 336 2.55 -22.29 -21.18
CA PHE A 336 3.77 -22.11 -20.39
C PHE A 336 3.54 -22.25 -18.87
N GLY A 337 2.28 -22.34 -18.40
CA GLY A 337 1.95 -22.43 -16.97
C GLY A 337 2.27 -21.14 -16.17
N MET A 338 2.47 -20.00 -16.85
CA MET A 338 2.97 -18.75 -16.26
C MET A 338 2.02 -17.58 -16.54
N ASN A 339 2.13 -16.50 -15.76
CA ASN A 339 1.58 -15.21 -16.13
C ASN A 339 2.53 -14.48 -17.13
N PHE A 340 2.04 -13.40 -17.76
CA PHE A 340 2.79 -12.67 -18.78
C PHE A 340 4.16 -12.18 -18.29
N SER A 341 4.22 -11.55 -17.10
CA SER A 341 5.49 -11.04 -16.55
C SER A 341 6.52 -12.14 -16.31
N ASN A 342 6.08 -13.26 -15.70
CA ASN A 342 6.97 -14.39 -15.44
C ASN A 342 7.44 -15.06 -16.73
N TRP A 343 6.57 -15.17 -17.72
CA TRP A 343 6.93 -15.71 -19.03
C TRP A 343 7.99 -14.84 -19.73
N ILE A 344 7.75 -13.54 -19.88
CA ILE A 344 8.73 -12.61 -20.45
C ILE A 344 10.05 -12.63 -19.67
N THR A 345 9.96 -12.62 -18.33
CA THR A 345 11.13 -12.72 -17.45
C THR A 345 11.93 -13.99 -17.72
N SER A 346 11.27 -15.15 -17.92
CA SER A 346 11.94 -16.41 -18.24
C SER A 346 12.72 -16.35 -19.57
N LEU A 347 12.14 -15.71 -20.58
CA LEU A 347 12.78 -15.49 -21.89
C LEU A 347 14.01 -14.57 -21.75
N ARG A 348 13.88 -13.48 -21.01
CA ARG A 348 14.97 -12.53 -20.73
C ARG A 348 16.12 -13.18 -19.94
N LEU A 349 15.80 -14.00 -18.94
CA LEU A 349 16.81 -14.74 -18.17
C LEU A 349 17.56 -15.76 -19.02
N LYS A 350 16.86 -16.42 -19.96
CA LYS A 350 17.49 -17.34 -20.92
C LYS A 350 18.47 -16.60 -21.81
N GLU A 351 18.11 -15.44 -22.33
CA GLU A 351 19.01 -14.62 -23.15
C GLU A 351 20.16 -14.04 -22.33
N ALA A 352 19.89 -13.59 -21.07
CA ALA A 352 20.95 -13.13 -20.17
C ALA A 352 22.00 -14.20 -19.91
N LYS A 353 21.58 -15.45 -19.65
CA LYS A 353 22.52 -16.59 -19.47
C LYS A 353 23.36 -16.85 -20.71
N LYS A 354 22.75 -16.69 -21.91
CA LYS A 354 23.47 -16.81 -23.18
C LYS A 354 24.54 -15.71 -23.30
N MET A 355 24.15 -14.44 -23.07
CA MET A 355 25.09 -13.30 -23.14
C MET A 355 26.23 -13.42 -22.10
N MET A 356 25.92 -13.81 -20.87
CA MET A 356 26.94 -14.04 -19.84
C MET A 356 27.90 -15.17 -20.20
N SER A 357 27.46 -16.18 -20.94
CA SER A 357 28.30 -17.30 -21.40
C SER A 357 29.17 -16.90 -22.60
N GLU A 358 28.67 -16.04 -23.48
CA GLU A 358 29.37 -15.55 -24.67
C GLU A 358 30.37 -14.43 -24.32
N HIS A 359 30.03 -13.59 -23.32
CA HIS A 359 30.78 -12.41 -22.93
C HIS A 359 31.08 -12.43 -21.43
N PRO A 360 31.97 -13.27 -20.90
CA PRO A 360 32.25 -13.40 -19.48
C PRO A 360 32.83 -12.13 -18.84
N ASP A 361 33.40 -11.22 -19.62
CA ASP A 361 33.95 -9.95 -19.14
C ASP A 361 32.95 -8.79 -19.17
N ALA A 362 31.72 -9.01 -19.70
CA ALA A 362 30.71 -7.97 -19.78
C ALA A 362 30.22 -7.56 -18.39
N ARG A 363 29.92 -6.27 -18.24
CA ARG A 363 29.35 -5.75 -16.99
C ARG A 363 27.92 -6.27 -16.84
N LEU A 364 27.61 -6.84 -15.67
CA LEU A 364 26.26 -7.34 -15.37
C LEU A 364 25.17 -6.27 -15.53
N LYS A 365 25.52 -5.01 -15.30
CA LYS A 365 24.61 -3.88 -15.52
C LYS A 365 24.20 -3.77 -16.98
N ASP A 366 25.17 -3.86 -17.88
CA ASP A 366 24.91 -3.74 -19.32
C ASP A 366 24.12 -4.94 -19.84
N ILE A 367 24.45 -6.16 -19.37
CA ILE A 367 23.65 -7.36 -19.67
C ILE A 367 22.20 -7.18 -19.21
N ALA A 368 21.97 -6.73 -17.96
CA ALA A 368 20.62 -6.54 -17.44
C ALA A 368 19.78 -5.60 -18.32
N TYR A 369 20.33 -4.46 -18.70
CA TYR A 369 19.63 -3.50 -19.59
C TYR A 369 19.43 -4.03 -21.00
N ASN A 370 20.42 -4.67 -21.58
CA ASN A 370 20.36 -5.24 -22.94
C ASN A 370 19.30 -6.35 -23.08
N VAL A 371 19.01 -7.05 -21.97
CA VAL A 371 17.94 -8.06 -21.96
C VAL A 371 16.61 -7.52 -21.47
N GLY A 372 16.46 -6.20 -21.33
CA GLY A 372 15.20 -5.51 -21.07
C GLY A 372 14.80 -5.37 -19.60
N PHE A 373 15.71 -5.59 -18.64
CA PHE A 373 15.42 -5.28 -17.24
C PHE A 373 15.61 -3.79 -16.94
N SER A 374 14.71 -3.20 -16.17
CA SER A 374 14.75 -1.78 -15.79
C SER A 374 15.83 -1.44 -14.76
N SER A 375 16.39 -2.43 -14.06
CA SER A 375 17.46 -2.21 -13.09
C SER A 375 18.27 -3.48 -12.79
N LEU A 376 19.55 -3.29 -12.47
CA LEU A 376 20.44 -4.38 -12.02
C LEU A 376 19.97 -5.06 -10.72
N PRO A 377 19.48 -4.34 -9.67
CA PRO A 377 18.97 -4.99 -8.46
C PRO A 377 17.79 -5.91 -8.74
N TYR A 378 16.85 -5.50 -9.57
CA TYR A 378 15.71 -6.33 -9.96
C TYR A 378 16.16 -7.57 -10.74
N PHE A 379 17.00 -7.40 -11.78
CA PHE A 379 17.61 -8.50 -12.51
C PHE A 379 18.28 -9.50 -11.57
N SER A 380 19.14 -9.02 -10.66
CA SER A 380 19.90 -9.88 -9.74
C SER A 380 18.99 -10.67 -8.78
N SER A 381 17.94 -10.04 -8.30
CA SER A 381 16.94 -10.67 -7.43
C SER A 381 16.18 -11.79 -8.15
N VAL A 382 15.71 -11.51 -9.37
CA VAL A 382 14.93 -12.47 -10.17
C VAL A 382 15.82 -13.62 -10.64
N PHE A 383 17.05 -13.32 -11.06
CA PHE A 383 18.03 -14.32 -11.46
C PHE A 383 18.36 -15.26 -10.30
N ALA A 384 18.66 -14.71 -9.11
CA ALA A 384 18.94 -15.52 -7.93
C ALA A 384 17.75 -16.39 -7.51
N LYS A 385 16.52 -15.90 -7.68
CA LYS A 385 15.31 -16.67 -7.42
C LYS A 385 15.14 -17.84 -8.40
N SER A 386 15.52 -17.63 -9.68
CA SER A 386 15.41 -18.65 -10.72
C SER A 386 16.53 -19.69 -10.67
N GLU A 387 17.77 -19.24 -10.49
CA GLU A 387 18.97 -20.08 -10.64
C GLU A 387 19.57 -20.55 -9.30
N GLY A 388 19.05 -20.05 -8.16
CA GLY A 388 19.55 -20.35 -6.82
C GLY A 388 20.83 -19.61 -6.42
N VAL A 389 21.49 -18.93 -7.37
CA VAL A 389 22.74 -18.18 -7.18
C VAL A 389 22.67 -16.82 -7.82
N THR A 390 23.47 -15.85 -7.34
CA THR A 390 23.49 -14.51 -7.94
C THR A 390 24.14 -14.53 -9.34
N PRO A 391 23.81 -13.59 -10.24
CA PRO A 391 24.40 -13.50 -11.56
C PRO A 391 25.94 -13.47 -11.53
N SER A 392 26.52 -12.76 -10.55
CA SER A 392 27.99 -12.66 -10.39
C SER A 392 28.64 -14.00 -10.05
N VAL A 393 28.00 -14.79 -9.18
CA VAL A 393 28.49 -16.13 -8.83
C VAL A 393 28.38 -17.07 -10.03
N TRP A 394 27.21 -17.05 -10.69
CA TRP A 394 26.94 -17.86 -11.87
C TRP A 394 27.94 -17.60 -13.01
N MET A 395 28.29 -16.34 -13.27
CA MET A 395 29.29 -15.96 -14.26
C MET A 395 30.68 -16.50 -13.92
N LYS A 396 31.12 -16.34 -12.67
CA LYS A 396 32.43 -16.82 -12.19
C LYS A 396 32.57 -18.35 -12.27
N GLU A 397 31.54 -19.09 -11.88
CA GLU A 397 31.55 -20.55 -11.94
C GLU A 397 31.68 -21.06 -13.37
N ARG A 398 31.00 -20.39 -14.31
CA ARG A 398 31.04 -20.76 -15.72
C ARG A 398 32.34 -20.37 -16.43
N SER A 399 33.00 -19.28 -16.03
CA SER A 399 34.33 -18.93 -16.51
C SER A 399 35.38 -19.97 -16.07
N ARG A 400 35.32 -20.42 -14.81
CA ARG A 400 36.19 -21.48 -14.32
C ARG A 400 36.01 -22.82 -15.03
N ASN A 401 34.78 -23.19 -15.36
CA ASN A 401 34.48 -24.45 -16.07
C ASN A 401 34.84 -24.43 -17.55
N LYS A 402 35.20 -23.27 -18.13
CA LYS A 402 35.71 -23.15 -19.51
C LYS A 402 37.24 -23.21 -19.61
N GLU A 403 37.93 -22.92 -18.49
CA GLU A 403 39.41 -22.91 -18.41
C GLU A 403 40.00 -24.25 -17.90
N GLY A 404 39.17 -25.17 -17.42
CA GLY A 404 39.56 -26.54 -17.03
C GLY A 404 38.99 -27.56 -18.03
#